data_9058d6ec5b147e7eee38cc1d88beabbc
#
_entry.id   9058d6ec5b147e7eee38cc1d88beabbc
#
_cell.length_a   1.000
_cell.length_b   1.000
_cell.length_c   1.000
_cell.angle_alpha   90.00
_cell.angle_beta   90.00
_cell.angle_gamma   90.00
#
_symmetry.space_group_name_H-M   'P 1'
#
loop_
_entity.id
_entity.type
_entity.pdbx_description
1 polymer ?
#
loop_
_entity_poly.entity_id
_entity_poly.type
_entity_poly.pdbx_seq_one_letter_code
_entity_poly.pdbx_strand_id
1 'polypeptide(L)'
;MSPTSVTSPPDARYSRTVTWTIAIATLAILFDGYDLVVYGTILPILMDDSSQLGSISAGQAGMLGSYALIGVMVGALVNGAVGDYLGRRRLMLVNIVWFSAGMGLAAMSTSVEMFAAMRFFTGIGIGGLLATTAALVAECVPAAKKNLYNAIVYSGVPAGGILASVLAIAFRDAIGWRGLFWIGALPVVILLPLALVKLPESPRWLVSRGRLDDAARVHATTGIPMPTEADLAHERQIEKVGFAALATRRYAPGTALLGIMSFVGLMLTYGLTTWLPKIMQDAGYNAKGSLLFLVVLNGGAVLGTLIASRFADRRGPQRVVATTFGLAAIALILFTMGFPIAVLLALVAVAGTGTIGTQVLIYGFVSNYYATSARAAGVAWCAGFGRLGGIFGPIIGGAIVSAGLSNSITFYIFAGVAVLGAAVTLFVPQARSRDRGAATAGAPMMGVPATA
;
A
#
# COMPACT_ATOMS: atom_id res chain seq x y z
N MET A 1 -42.18 18.40 -9.12
CA MET A 1 -40.95 19.02 -9.61
C MET A 1 -39.91 18.93 -8.51
N SER A 2 -39.01 17.93 -8.57
CA SER A 2 -37.89 17.82 -7.63
C SER A 2 -36.88 18.90 -7.96
N PRO A 3 -36.33 19.62 -6.95
CA PRO A 3 -35.24 20.56 -7.21
C PRO A 3 -34.01 19.78 -7.62
N THR A 4 -33.63 19.88 -8.89
CA THR A 4 -32.33 19.51 -9.38
C THR A 4 -31.31 20.30 -8.59
N SER A 5 -30.55 19.64 -7.72
CA SER A 5 -29.36 20.19 -7.06
C SER A 5 -28.37 20.62 -8.13
N VAL A 6 -28.41 21.89 -8.49
CA VAL A 6 -27.37 22.54 -9.27
C VAL A 6 -26.10 22.48 -8.41
N THR A 7 -25.23 21.50 -8.66
CA THR A 7 -23.91 21.47 -8.08
C THR A 7 -23.14 22.65 -8.64
N SER A 8 -23.03 23.72 -7.87
CA SER A 8 -22.13 24.83 -8.18
C SER A 8 -20.76 24.28 -8.49
N PRO A 9 -20.02 24.82 -9.48
CA PRO A 9 -18.67 24.39 -9.76
C PRO A 9 -17.84 24.47 -8.46
N PRO A 10 -16.98 23.47 -8.19
CA PRO A 10 -16.19 23.46 -6.96
C PRO A 10 -15.40 24.76 -6.86
N ASP A 11 -15.43 25.41 -5.70
CA ASP A 11 -14.64 26.62 -5.42
C ASP A 11 -13.20 26.38 -5.88
N ALA A 12 -12.65 27.28 -6.68
CA ALA A 12 -11.29 27.17 -7.21
C ALA A 12 -10.24 26.96 -6.08
N ARG A 13 -10.51 27.50 -4.88
CA ARG A 13 -9.70 27.28 -3.67
C ARG A 13 -9.73 25.82 -3.24
N TYR A 14 -10.93 25.22 -3.19
CA TYR A 14 -11.08 23.82 -2.82
C TYR A 14 -10.36 22.90 -3.81
N SER A 15 -10.56 23.11 -5.11
CA SER A 15 -9.87 22.33 -6.15
C SER A 15 -8.34 22.39 -6.02
N ARG A 16 -7.80 23.59 -5.78
CA ARG A 16 -6.36 23.81 -5.57
C ARG A 16 -5.86 23.11 -4.31
N THR A 17 -6.59 23.16 -3.22
CA THR A 17 -6.26 22.50 -1.95
C THR A 17 -6.23 20.99 -2.11
N VAL A 18 -7.26 20.39 -2.75
CA VAL A 18 -7.31 18.96 -3.06
C VAL A 18 -6.10 18.56 -3.90
N THR A 19 -5.78 19.31 -4.95
CA THR A 19 -4.62 19.01 -5.80
C THR A 19 -3.31 18.98 -5.01
N TRP A 20 -3.06 19.96 -4.16
CA TRP A 20 -1.85 19.97 -3.32
C TRP A 20 -1.84 18.83 -2.29
N THR A 21 -2.95 18.56 -1.64
CA THR A 21 -3.06 17.46 -0.67
C THR A 21 -2.76 16.12 -1.36
N ILE A 22 -3.34 15.88 -2.54
CA ILE A 22 -3.10 14.66 -3.31
C ILE A 22 -1.65 14.58 -3.80
N ALA A 23 -1.07 15.67 -4.29
CA ALA A 23 0.33 15.69 -4.74
C ALA A 23 1.29 15.35 -3.60
N ILE A 24 1.11 15.96 -2.42
CA ILE A 24 1.92 15.70 -1.22
C ILE A 24 1.73 14.24 -0.76
N ALA A 25 0.49 13.76 -0.72
CA ALA A 25 0.16 12.38 -0.38
C ALA A 25 0.82 11.37 -1.35
N THR A 26 0.73 11.64 -2.66
CA THR A 26 1.35 10.78 -3.70
C THR A 26 2.86 10.75 -3.57
N LEU A 27 3.50 11.89 -3.33
CA LEU A 27 4.95 11.96 -3.12
C LEU A 27 5.36 11.22 -1.84
N ALA A 28 4.60 11.33 -0.75
CA ALA A 28 4.87 10.59 0.48
C ALA A 28 4.82 9.08 0.24
N ILE A 29 3.80 8.59 -0.48
CA ILE A 29 3.63 7.18 -0.83
C ILE A 29 4.66 6.72 -1.87
N LEU A 30 5.13 7.60 -2.75
CA LEU A 30 6.23 7.31 -3.68
C LEU A 30 7.53 7.02 -2.92
N PHE A 31 7.85 7.79 -1.89
CA PHE A 31 9.03 7.53 -1.06
C PHE A 31 8.87 6.30 -0.15
N ASP A 32 7.64 5.93 0.25
CA ASP A 32 7.36 4.62 0.86
C ASP A 32 7.74 3.48 -0.10
N GLY A 33 7.23 3.52 -1.32
CA GLY A 33 7.60 2.54 -2.35
C GLY A 33 9.09 2.52 -2.70
N TYR A 34 9.74 3.69 -2.65
CA TYR A 34 11.19 3.82 -2.82
C TYR A 34 11.94 3.03 -1.74
N ASP A 35 11.63 3.24 -0.45
CA ASP A 35 12.29 2.55 0.67
C ASP A 35 12.14 1.04 0.58
N LEU A 36 10.96 0.56 0.23
CA LEU A 36 10.69 -0.86 0.13
C LEU A 36 11.55 -1.54 -0.93
N VAL A 37 11.77 -0.89 -2.07
CA VAL A 37 12.49 -1.48 -3.21
C VAL A 37 13.98 -1.19 -3.14
N VAL A 38 14.41 -0.04 -2.60
CA VAL A 38 15.84 0.31 -2.51
C VAL A 38 16.63 -0.73 -1.73
N TYR A 39 16.04 -1.35 -0.69
CA TYR A 39 16.69 -2.43 0.04
C TYR A 39 17.01 -3.62 -0.87
N GLY A 40 16.06 -4.06 -1.69
CA GLY A 40 16.31 -5.13 -2.67
C GLY A 40 17.40 -4.79 -3.69
N THR A 41 17.55 -3.51 -4.06
CA THR A 41 18.61 -3.08 -5.01
C THR A 41 20.01 -3.16 -4.43
N ILE A 42 20.15 -3.01 -3.11
CA ILE A 42 21.45 -3.01 -2.42
C ILE A 42 21.79 -4.37 -1.79
N LEU A 43 20.81 -5.26 -1.65
CA LEU A 43 20.97 -6.55 -0.99
C LEU A 43 22.16 -7.37 -1.51
N PRO A 44 22.37 -7.50 -2.84
CA PRO A 44 23.55 -8.22 -3.35
C PRO A 44 24.86 -7.61 -2.88
N ILE A 45 24.98 -6.27 -2.85
CA ILE A 45 26.22 -5.60 -2.40
C ILE A 45 26.48 -5.91 -0.93
N LEU A 46 25.46 -5.83 -0.09
CA LEU A 46 25.59 -6.08 1.35
C LEU A 46 25.95 -7.53 1.67
N MET A 47 25.53 -8.49 0.82
CA MET A 47 25.86 -9.91 1.00
C MET A 47 27.22 -10.29 0.44
N ASP A 48 27.62 -9.69 -0.68
CA ASP A 48 28.83 -10.08 -1.42
C ASP A 48 30.07 -9.32 -0.92
N ASP A 49 29.91 -8.17 -0.24
CA ASP A 49 31.03 -7.33 0.26
C ASP A 49 30.92 -7.09 1.78
N SER A 50 31.67 -7.88 2.54
CA SER A 50 31.69 -7.78 4.01
C SER A 50 32.36 -6.49 4.53
N SER A 51 33.03 -5.70 3.68
CA SER A 51 33.60 -4.41 4.08
C SER A 51 32.54 -3.34 4.35
N GLN A 52 31.29 -3.54 3.89
CA GLN A 52 30.21 -2.55 3.99
C GLN A 52 29.61 -2.49 5.41
N LEU A 53 29.12 -3.61 5.92
CA LEU A 53 28.47 -3.73 7.24
C LEU A 53 28.94 -4.97 8.02
N GLY A 54 29.90 -5.73 7.51
CA GLY A 54 30.27 -7.06 7.98
C GLY A 54 29.66 -8.16 7.12
N SER A 55 29.96 -9.42 7.47
CA SER A 55 29.40 -10.58 6.77
C SER A 55 27.92 -10.75 7.07
N ILE A 56 27.10 -10.78 6.04
CA ILE A 56 25.64 -10.91 6.16
C ILE A 56 25.22 -12.24 5.53
N SER A 57 24.70 -13.16 6.35
CA SER A 57 24.09 -14.38 5.87
C SER A 57 22.74 -14.11 5.18
N ALA A 58 22.29 -15.01 4.31
CA ALA A 58 20.99 -14.86 3.64
C ALA A 58 19.82 -14.79 4.65
N GLY A 59 19.88 -15.52 5.76
CA GLY A 59 18.89 -15.41 6.83
C GLY A 59 18.85 -14.02 7.47
N GLN A 60 20.02 -13.45 7.80
CA GLN A 60 20.11 -12.07 8.31
C GLN A 60 19.61 -11.06 7.28
N ALA A 61 19.94 -11.23 6.01
CA ALA A 61 19.47 -10.37 4.93
C ALA A 61 17.93 -10.38 4.81
N GLY A 62 17.30 -11.55 4.91
CA GLY A 62 15.85 -11.64 4.98
C GLY A 62 15.24 -10.91 6.18
N MET A 63 15.85 -11.06 7.36
CA MET A 63 15.46 -10.35 8.58
C MET A 63 15.60 -8.83 8.43
N LEU A 64 16.69 -8.32 7.85
CA LEU A 64 16.91 -6.90 7.60
C LEU A 64 15.81 -6.28 6.72
N GLY A 65 15.33 -7.00 5.70
CA GLY A 65 14.18 -6.59 4.90
C GLY A 65 12.89 -6.52 5.74
N SER A 66 12.72 -7.47 6.64
CA SER A 66 11.50 -7.58 7.48
C SER A 66 11.45 -6.56 8.61
N TYR A 67 12.58 -6.09 9.16
CA TYR A 67 12.59 -5.08 10.22
C TYR A 67 11.87 -3.79 9.82
N ALA A 68 12.05 -3.33 8.58
CA ALA A 68 11.29 -2.18 8.09
C ALA A 68 9.77 -2.44 8.11
N LEU A 69 9.34 -3.61 7.67
CA LEU A 69 7.92 -3.98 7.61
C LEU A 69 7.30 -4.18 9.00
N ILE A 70 8.07 -4.69 9.97
CA ILE A 70 7.68 -4.72 11.39
C ILE A 70 7.50 -3.28 11.89
N GLY A 71 8.45 -2.39 11.58
CA GLY A 71 8.34 -0.98 11.90
C GLY A 71 7.09 -0.33 11.29
N VAL A 72 6.79 -0.63 10.03
CA VAL A 72 5.57 -0.14 9.34
C VAL A 72 4.31 -0.60 10.04
N MET A 73 4.26 -1.85 10.49
CA MET A 73 3.10 -2.38 11.23
C MET A 73 2.92 -1.64 12.57
N VAL A 74 3.99 -1.50 13.35
CA VAL A 74 3.98 -0.77 14.63
C VAL A 74 3.62 0.70 14.39
N GLY A 75 4.25 1.34 13.42
CA GLY A 75 4.01 2.73 13.06
C GLY A 75 2.56 3.00 12.65
N ALA A 76 1.96 2.13 11.85
CA ALA A 76 0.57 2.28 11.44
C ALA A 76 -0.40 2.19 12.63
N LEU A 77 -0.16 1.28 13.59
CA LEU A 77 -0.98 1.11 14.79
C LEU A 77 -0.83 2.33 15.73
N VAL A 78 0.41 2.72 16.03
CA VAL A 78 0.70 3.86 16.92
C VAL A 78 0.17 5.15 16.35
N ASN A 79 0.48 5.43 15.08
CA ASN A 79 0.06 6.68 14.44
C ASN A 79 -1.44 6.73 14.16
N GLY A 80 -2.11 5.58 13.96
CA GLY A 80 -3.57 5.51 13.91
C GLY A 80 -4.20 6.04 15.20
N ALA A 81 -3.71 5.58 16.35
CA ALA A 81 -4.17 6.03 17.66
C ALA A 81 -3.76 7.48 17.97
N VAL A 82 -2.50 7.84 17.71
CA VAL A 82 -1.95 9.19 17.99
C VAL A 82 -2.55 10.25 17.06
N GLY A 83 -2.95 9.88 15.84
CA GLY A 83 -3.53 10.79 14.84
C GLY A 83 -4.81 11.47 15.29
N ASP A 84 -5.58 10.81 16.15
CA ASP A 84 -6.76 11.40 16.75
C ASP A 84 -6.42 12.53 17.74
N TYR A 85 -5.27 12.46 18.40
CA TYR A 85 -4.83 13.48 19.36
C TYR A 85 -4.08 14.64 18.71
N LEU A 86 -3.12 14.37 17.83
CA LEU A 86 -2.22 15.39 17.27
C LEU A 86 -2.78 16.12 16.05
N GLY A 87 -3.72 15.50 15.33
CA GLY A 87 -4.21 15.98 14.04
C GLY A 87 -3.45 15.42 12.85
N ARG A 88 -4.10 15.45 11.70
CA ARG A 88 -3.61 14.76 10.49
C ARG A 88 -2.38 15.46 9.90
N ARG A 89 -2.43 16.79 9.82
CA ARG A 89 -1.33 17.61 9.30
C ARG A 89 -0.06 17.49 10.13
N ARG A 90 -0.17 17.70 11.47
CA ARG A 90 1.00 17.64 12.35
C ARG A 90 1.65 16.27 12.31
N LEU A 91 0.83 15.23 12.39
CA LEU A 91 1.33 13.85 12.37
C LEU A 91 2.03 13.51 11.06
N MET A 92 1.51 13.97 9.92
CA MET A 92 2.16 13.77 8.63
C MET A 92 3.52 14.47 8.57
N LEU A 93 3.63 15.71 9.07
CA LEU A 93 4.91 16.44 9.13
C LEU A 93 5.95 15.72 10.00
N VAL A 94 5.53 15.24 11.18
CA VAL A 94 6.39 14.43 12.07
C VAL A 94 6.88 13.18 11.37
N ASN A 95 5.99 12.46 10.69
CA ASN A 95 6.35 11.21 10.00
C ASN A 95 7.26 11.44 8.79
N ILE A 96 7.13 12.56 8.06
CA ILE A 96 8.08 12.94 7.00
C ILE A 96 9.49 13.12 7.58
N VAL A 97 9.61 13.86 8.68
CA VAL A 97 10.90 14.06 9.37
C VAL A 97 11.45 12.73 9.88
N TRP A 98 10.61 11.94 10.54
CA TRP A 98 10.97 10.64 11.12
C TRP A 98 11.50 9.66 10.06
N PHE A 99 10.76 9.50 8.99
CA PHE A 99 11.15 8.66 7.86
C PHE A 99 12.47 9.11 7.24
N SER A 100 12.59 10.40 6.93
CA SER A 100 13.80 10.95 6.31
C SER A 100 15.02 10.83 7.23
N ALA A 101 14.86 11.07 8.53
CA ALA A 101 15.92 10.87 9.52
C ALA A 101 16.34 9.40 9.57
N GLY A 102 15.37 8.48 9.58
CA GLY A 102 15.62 7.05 9.57
C GLY A 102 16.42 6.60 8.33
N MET A 103 16.07 7.10 7.14
CA MET A 103 16.81 6.83 5.92
C MET A 103 18.25 7.36 5.97
N GLY A 104 18.45 8.61 6.44
CA GLY A 104 19.77 9.19 6.61
C GLY A 104 20.63 8.43 7.64
N LEU A 105 20.05 8.04 8.76
CA LEU A 105 20.72 7.25 9.79
C LEU A 105 21.05 5.84 9.29
N ALA A 106 20.18 5.22 8.49
CA ALA A 106 20.46 3.95 7.84
C ALA A 106 21.65 4.06 6.86
N ALA A 107 21.75 5.18 6.11
CA ALA A 107 22.89 5.46 5.25
C ALA A 107 24.22 5.58 6.03
N MET A 108 24.18 6.02 7.28
CA MET A 108 25.33 6.19 8.15
C MET A 108 25.68 4.92 8.94
N SER A 109 24.95 3.85 8.81
CA SER A 109 25.18 2.61 9.56
C SER A 109 26.53 2.00 9.24
N THR A 110 27.23 1.55 10.30
CA THR A 110 28.56 0.91 10.25
C THR A 110 28.52 -0.56 10.67
N SER A 111 27.38 -1.04 11.17
CA SER A 111 27.18 -2.44 11.53
C SER A 111 25.79 -2.93 11.10
N VAL A 112 25.65 -4.26 11.02
CA VAL A 112 24.37 -4.93 10.69
C VAL A 112 23.27 -4.58 11.69
N GLU A 113 23.61 -4.54 12.98
CA GLU A 113 22.67 -4.27 14.08
C GLU A 113 22.17 -2.83 14.01
N MET A 114 23.07 -1.88 13.75
CA MET A 114 22.69 -0.47 13.57
C MET A 114 21.77 -0.32 12.35
N PHE A 115 22.12 -0.94 11.23
CA PHE A 115 21.29 -0.91 10.03
C PHE A 115 19.91 -1.52 10.28
N ALA A 116 19.85 -2.68 10.97
CA ALA A 116 18.59 -3.32 11.37
C ALA A 116 17.70 -2.40 12.23
N ALA A 117 18.29 -1.77 13.26
CA ALA A 117 17.59 -0.84 14.12
C ALA A 117 17.06 0.37 13.33
N MET A 118 17.86 0.92 12.40
CA MET A 118 17.46 2.05 11.57
C MET A 118 16.40 1.66 10.54
N ARG A 119 16.43 0.46 9.99
CA ARG A 119 15.35 -0.08 9.14
C ARG A 119 14.01 -0.14 9.90
N PHE A 120 14.02 -0.67 11.12
CA PHE A 120 12.83 -0.69 11.99
C PHE A 120 12.35 0.75 12.31
N PHE A 121 13.27 1.63 12.70
CA PHE A 121 12.96 3.04 12.99
C PHE A 121 12.36 3.76 11.78
N THR A 122 12.94 3.60 10.59
CA THR A 122 12.41 4.14 9.33
C THR A 122 10.99 3.62 9.06
N GLY A 123 10.78 2.33 9.26
CA GLY A 123 9.48 1.67 9.09
C GLY A 123 8.38 2.31 9.93
N ILE A 124 8.66 2.69 11.18
CA ILE A 124 7.67 3.39 12.03
C ILE A 124 7.17 4.67 11.35
N GLY A 125 8.06 5.47 10.79
CA GLY A 125 7.71 6.69 10.05
C GLY A 125 6.86 6.40 8.81
N ILE A 126 7.21 5.36 8.05
CA ILE A 126 6.45 4.91 6.87
C ILE A 126 5.03 4.50 7.26
N GLY A 127 4.89 3.67 8.31
CA GLY A 127 3.58 3.25 8.80
C GLY A 127 2.69 4.43 9.18
N GLY A 128 3.29 5.45 9.79
CA GLY A 128 2.63 6.71 10.10
C GLY A 128 2.23 7.51 8.85
N LEU A 129 3.09 7.59 7.85
CA LEU A 129 2.77 8.23 6.56
C LEU A 129 1.59 7.56 5.88
N LEU A 130 1.55 6.23 5.85
CA LEU A 130 0.44 5.48 5.27
C LEU A 130 -0.89 5.77 5.98
N ALA A 131 -0.90 5.72 7.32
CA ALA A 131 -2.10 5.97 8.11
C ALA A 131 -2.60 7.43 7.94
N THR A 132 -1.70 8.41 8.01
CA THR A 132 -2.06 9.83 7.87
C THR A 132 -2.48 10.19 6.47
N THR A 133 -1.85 9.63 5.44
CA THR A 133 -2.22 9.82 4.04
C THR A 133 -3.63 9.30 3.78
N ALA A 134 -3.95 8.09 4.26
CA ALA A 134 -5.29 7.52 4.13
C ALA A 134 -6.36 8.41 4.78
N ALA A 135 -6.09 8.93 5.99
CA ALA A 135 -7.00 9.83 6.69
C ALA A 135 -7.19 11.17 5.95
N LEU A 136 -6.10 11.80 5.49
CA LEU A 136 -6.16 13.06 4.74
C LEU A 136 -6.96 12.92 3.44
N VAL A 137 -6.74 11.86 2.67
CA VAL A 137 -7.51 11.59 1.45
C VAL A 137 -8.99 11.38 1.80
N ALA A 138 -9.27 10.65 2.88
CA ALA A 138 -10.65 10.39 3.31
C ALA A 138 -11.40 11.66 3.72
N GLU A 139 -10.71 12.62 4.33
CA GLU A 139 -11.30 13.81 4.97
C GLU A 139 -11.27 15.06 4.07
N CYS A 140 -10.28 15.19 3.18
CA CYS A 140 -10.08 16.40 2.36
C CYS A 140 -10.61 16.29 0.92
N VAL A 141 -10.91 15.09 0.43
CA VAL A 141 -11.25 14.85 -0.97
C VAL A 141 -12.77 14.70 -1.16
N PRO A 142 -13.35 15.21 -2.28
CA PRO A 142 -14.77 15.04 -2.60
C PRO A 142 -15.15 13.56 -2.64
N ALA A 143 -16.28 13.20 -2.00
CA ALA A 143 -16.74 11.81 -1.92
C ALA A 143 -16.90 11.14 -3.29
N ALA A 144 -17.37 11.88 -4.30
CA ALA A 144 -17.56 11.39 -5.67
C ALA A 144 -16.23 10.99 -6.38
N LYS A 145 -15.08 11.54 -5.96
CA LYS A 145 -13.77 11.30 -6.60
C LYS A 145 -12.80 10.54 -5.68
N LYS A 146 -13.25 10.09 -4.52
CA LYS A 146 -12.41 9.47 -3.49
C LYS A 146 -11.65 8.24 -4.01
N ASN A 147 -12.32 7.37 -4.77
CA ASN A 147 -11.69 6.18 -5.34
C ASN A 147 -10.60 6.53 -6.36
N LEU A 148 -10.84 7.53 -7.21
CA LEU A 148 -9.85 8.00 -8.20
C LEU A 148 -8.61 8.56 -7.49
N TYR A 149 -8.79 9.41 -6.49
CA TYR A 149 -7.67 10.00 -5.77
C TYR A 149 -6.90 9.00 -4.92
N ASN A 150 -7.59 8.02 -4.32
CA ASN A 150 -6.90 6.89 -3.67
C ASN A 150 -6.06 6.11 -4.68
N ALA A 151 -6.58 5.81 -5.86
CA ALA A 151 -5.81 5.12 -6.89
C ALA A 151 -4.57 5.91 -7.32
N ILE A 152 -4.68 7.23 -7.48
CA ILE A 152 -3.54 8.12 -7.80
C ILE A 152 -2.50 8.06 -6.68
N VAL A 153 -2.91 8.24 -5.43
CA VAL A 153 -2.00 8.27 -4.28
C VAL A 153 -1.26 6.94 -4.14
N TYR A 154 -1.98 5.83 -4.14
CA TYR A 154 -1.36 4.52 -3.93
C TYR A 154 -0.62 3.97 -5.16
N SER A 155 -0.79 4.55 -6.35
CA SER A 155 0.10 4.30 -7.49
C SER A 155 1.54 4.80 -7.23
N GLY A 156 1.71 5.65 -6.22
CA GLY A 156 3.02 6.07 -5.72
C GLY A 156 3.90 4.89 -5.29
N VAL A 157 3.34 3.80 -4.70
CA VAL A 157 4.15 2.65 -4.26
C VAL A 157 4.93 2.00 -5.42
N PRO A 158 4.29 1.49 -6.47
CA PRO A 158 5.05 0.91 -7.59
C PRO A 158 5.87 1.96 -8.36
N ALA A 159 5.42 3.22 -8.44
CA ALA A 159 6.20 4.30 -9.02
C ALA A 159 7.49 4.58 -8.22
N GLY A 160 7.44 4.54 -6.90
CA GLY A 160 8.60 4.63 -6.02
C GLY A 160 9.56 3.45 -6.22
N GLY A 161 9.03 2.24 -6.42
CA GLY A 161 9.82 1.06 -6.75
C GLY A 161 10.54 1.18 -8.09
N ILE A 162 9.89 1.72 -9.13
CA ILE A 162 10.53 2.04 -10.40
C ILE A 162 11.64 3.08 -10.19
N LEU A 163 11.33 4.16 -9.46
CA LEU A 163 12.29 5.22 -9.18
C LEU A 163 13.54 4.67 -8.47
N ALA A 164 13.36 3.86 -7.41
CA ALA A 164 14.47 3.22 -6.68
C ALA A 164 15.35 2.39 -7.60
N SER A 165 14.74 1.56 -8.45
CA SER A 165 15.46 0.68 -9.37
C SER A 165 16.20 1.46 -10.46
N VAL A 166 15.57 2.48 -11.05
CA VAL A 166 16.18 3.34 -12.07
C VAL A 166 17.36 4.15 -11.49
N LEU A 167 17.18 4.73 -10.30
CA LEU A 167 18.27 5.46 -9.63
C LEU A 167 19.41 4.52 -9.23
N ALA A 168 19.10 3.30 -8.81
CA ALA A 168 20.14 2.30 -8.54
C ALA A 168 20.91 1.91 -9.82
N ILE A 169 20.24 1.70 -10.95
CA ILE A 169 20.90 1.42 -12.24
C ILE A 169 21.80 2.58 -12.67
N ALA A 170 21.35 3.82 -12.50
CA ALA A 170 22.04 5.00 -12.98
C ALA A 170 23.21 5.42 -12.06
N PHE A 171 23.01 5.38 -10.76
CA PHE A 171 23.89 6.07 -9.82
C PHE A 171 24.57 5.18 -8.79
N ARG A 172 24.17 3.91 -8.59
CA ARG A 172 24.72 3.04 -7.55
C ARG A 172 26.24 2.93 -7.60
N ASP A 173 26.82 2.84 -8.81
CA ASP A 173 28.27 2.70 -8.99
C ASP A 173 29.02 4.00 -8.63
N ALA A 174 28.36 5.18 -8.73
CA ALA A 174 28.94 6.48 -8.43
C ALA A 174 28.78 6.91 -6.97
N ILE A 175 27.59 6.66 -6.35
CA ILE A 175 27.27 7.15 -5.00
C ILE A 175 27.20 6.03 -3.95
N GLY A 176 27.35 4.78 -4.38
CA GLY A 176 27.23 3.60 -3.52
C GLY A 176 25.80 3.38 -2.98
N TRP A 177 25.64 2.33 -2.18
CA TRP A 177 24.35 2.04 -1.56
C TRP A 177 23.92 3.11 -0.52
N ARG A 178 24.90 3.73 0.16
CA ARG A 178 24.64 4.80 1.11
C ARG A 178 24.03 6.02 0.44
N GLY A 179 24.54 6.37 -0.76
CA GLY A 179 23.98 7.45 -1.56
C GLY A 179 22.50 7.23 -1.94
N LEU A 180 22.13 5.97 -2.24
CA LEU A 180 20.72 5.64 -2.51
C LEU A 180 19.84 5.85 -1.27
N PHE A 181 20.31 5.53 -0.06
CA PHE A 181 19.59 5.81 1.17
C PHE A 181 19.50 7.31 1.47
N TRP A 182 20.54 8.10 1.15
CA TRP A 182 20.49 9.57 1.24
C TRP A 182 19.45 10.19 0.27
N ILE A 183 19.26 9.62 -0.92
CA ILE A 183 18.16 10.01 -1.81
C ILE A 183 16.81 9.75 -1.13
N GLY A 184 16.66 8.64 -0.42
CA GLY A 184 15.47 8.34 0.38
C GLY A 184 15.22 9.31 1.53
N ALA A 185 16.24 10.03 1.99
CA ALA A 185 16.11 11.09 3.02
C ALA A 185 15.65 12.44 2.44
N LEU A 186 15.63 12.64 1.13
CA LEU A 186 15.25 13.91 0.49
C LEU A 186 13.85 14.44 0.83
N PRO A 187 12.84 13.64 1.24
CA PRO A 187 11.54 14.18 1.65
C PRO A 187 11.63 15.28 2.71
N VAL A 188 12.60 15.27 3.61
CA VAL A 188 12.76 16.36 4.58
C VAL A 188 13.08 17.70 3.92
N VAL A 189 13.77 17.69 2.78
CA VAL A 189 14.16 18.91 2.06
C VAL A 189 13.11 19.33 1.02
N ILE A 190 12.44 18.36 0.40
CA ILE A 190 11.51 18.59 -0.71
C ILE A 190 10.07 18.61 -0.22
N LEU A 191 9.66 17.53 0.46
CA LEU A 191 8.26 17.30 0.81
C LEU A 191 7.85 18.06 2.09
N LEU A 192 8.74 18.16 3.08
CA LEU A 192 8.43 18.84 4.33
C LEU A 192 8.13 20.34 4.12
N PRO A 193 8.95 21.15 3.41
CA PRO A 193 8.62 22.54 3.15
C PRO A 193 7.31 22.69 2.36
N LEU A 194 7.08 21.83 1.38
CA LEU A 194 5.85 21.83 0.61
C LEU A 194 4.62 21.52 1.48
N ALA A 195 4.72 20.53 2.35
CA ALA A 195 3.66 20.16 3.29
C ALA A 195 3.41 21.25 4.35
N LEU A 196 4.46 21.90 4.85
CA LEU A 196 4.33 23.02 5.80
C LEU A 196 3.49 24.17 5.22
N VAL A 197 3.66 24.47 3.92
CA VAL A 197 2.98 25.62 3.26
C VAL A 197 1.61 25.22 2.70
N LYS A 198 1.46 24.02 2.16
CA LYS A 198 0.29 23.65 1.34
C LYS A 198 -0.68 22.66 1.98
N LEU A 199 -0.23 21.90 2.99
CA LEU A 199 -1.08 20.90 3.61
C LEU A 199 -1.97 21.54 4.68
N PRO A 200 -3.31 21.50 4.56
CA PRO A 200 -4.21 22.00 5.60
C PRO A 200 -4.38 20.96 6.71
N GLU A 201 -4.88 21.40 7.85
CA GLU A 201 -5.42 20.49 8.86
C GLU A 201 -6.85 20.08 8.44
N SER A 202 -7.33 18.95 8.94
CA SER A 202 -8.67 18.46 8.66
C SER A 202 -9.74 19.26 9.43
N PRO A 203 -10.73 19.89 8.74
CA PRO A 203 -11.87 20.51 9.42
C PRO A 203 -12.67 19.51 10.27
N ARG A 204 -12.80 18.26 9.80
CA ARG A 204 -13.47 17.18 10.56
C ARG A 204 -12.81 16.92 11.89
N TRP A 205 -11.49 16.77 11.88
CA TRP A 205 -10.73 16.56 13.10
C TRP A 205 -10.83 17.77 14.04
N LEU A 206 -10.76 19.00 13.51
CA LEU A 206 -10.92 20.22 14.33
C LEU A 206 -12.29 20.29 15.01
N VAL A 207 -13.36 19.97 14.28
CA VAL A 207 -14.73 19.94 14.84
C VAL A 207 -14.85 18.84 15.90
N SER A 208 -14.31 17.65 15.67
CA SER A 208 -14.35 16.55 16.66
C SER A 208 -13.62 16.90 17.97
N ARG A 209 -12.70 17.87 17.92
CA ARG A 209 -11.95 18.41 19.07
C ARG A 209 -12.56 19.68 19.66
N GLY A 210 -13.75 20.11 19.21
CA GLY A 210 -14.39 21.34 19.67
C GLY A 210 -13.74 22.63 19.21
N ARG A 211 -12.78 22.57 18.26
CA ARG A 211 -12.03 23.72 17.72
C ARG A 211 -12.75 24.33 16.53
N LEU A 212 -13.97 24.83 16.77
CA LEU A 212 -14.86 25.31 15.71
C LEU A 212 -14.31 26.52 14.95
N ASP A 213 -13.70 27.48 15.66
CA ASP A 213 -13.10 28.68 15.05
C ASP A 213 -11.94 28.33 14.12
N ASP A 214 -11.11 27.35 14.51
CA ASP A 214 -10.03 26.86 13.67
C ASP A 214 -10.57 26.12 12.43
N ALA A 215 -11.61 25.32 12.60
CA ALA A 215 -12.27 24.64 11.49
C ALA A 215 -12.86 25.64 10.49
N ALA A 216 -13.53 26.70 10.99
CA ALA A 216 -14.07 27.77 10.17
C ALA A 216 -12.96 28.52 9.41
N ARG A 217 -11.82 28.80 10.05
CA ARG A 217 -10.64 29.42 9.40
C ARG A 217 -10.08 28.53 8.28
N VAL A 218 -9.94 27.23 8.53
CA VAL A 218 -9.49 26.28 7.51
C VAL A 218 -10.47 26.22 6.35
N HIS A 219 -11.78 26.14 6.62
CA HIS A 219 -12.81 26.19 5.60
C HIS A 219 -12.71 27.46 4.73
N ALA A 220 -12.63 28.64 5.37
CA ALA A 220 -12.53 29.94 4.68
C ALA A 220 -11.30 30.06 3.77
N THR A 221 -10.16 29.48 4.19
CA THR A 221 -8.90 29.56 3.44
C THR A 221 -8.74 28.50 2.37
N THR A 222 -9.29 27.30 2.58
CA THR A 222 -9.07 26.10 1.74
C THR A 222 -10.27 25.69 0.93
N GLY A 223 -11.47 26.10 1.31
CA GLY A 223 -12.74 25.66 0.70
C GLY A 223 -13.15 24.23 1.07
N ILE A 224 -12.42 23.51 1.94
CA ILE A 224 -12.79 22.17 2.38
C ILE A 224 -14.13 22.27 3.15
N PRO A 225 -15.15 21.45 2.81
CA PRO A 225 -16.46 21.52 3.46
C PRO A 225 -16.38 21.25 4.97
N MET A 226 -17.16 21.99 5.74
CA MET A 226 -17.38 21.69 7.16
C MET A 226 -18.22 20.42 7.28
N PRO A 227 -17.89 19.50 8.22
CA PRO A 227 -18.71 18.33 8.46
C PRO A 227 -20.08 18.75 9.02
N THR A 228 -21.13 18.09 8.56
CA THR A 228 -22.47 18.26 9.11
C THR A 228 -22.65 17.39 10.37
N GLU A 229 -23.64 17.71 11.22
CA GLU A 229 -23.97 16.85 12.36
C GLU A 229 -24.38 15.44 11.92
N ALA A 230 -25.04 15.33 10.76
CA ALA A 230 -25.38 14.04 10.16
C ALA A 230 -24.15 13.21 9.78
N ASP A 231 -23.09 13.84 9.24
CA ASP A 231 -21.82 13.17 8.94
C ASP A 231 -21.16 12.61 10.20
N LEU A 232 -21.12 13.41 11.27
CA LEU A 232 -20.51 13.01 12.55
C LEU A 232 -21.34 11.91 13.25
N ALA A 233 -22.67 11.98 13.19
CA ALA A 233 -23.55 10.94 13.73
C ALA A 233 -23.40 9.62 12.98
N HIS A 234 -23.28 9.67 11.66
CA HIS A 234 -23.09 8.50 10.81
C HIS A 234 -21.73 7.81 11.10
N GLU A 235 -20.66 8.59 11.30
CA GLU A 235 -19.33 8.05 11.67
C GLU A 235 -19.38 7.33 13.02
N ARG A 236 -20.00 7.93 14.03
CA ARG A 236 -20.16 7.29 15.36
C ARG A 236 -20.96 5.98 15.29
N GLN A 237 -21.91 5.87 14.38
CA GLN A 237 -22.71 4.67 14.19
C GLN A 237 -21.90 3.56 13.48
N ILE A 238 -21.03 3.93 12.53
CA ILE A 238 -20.11 3.01 11.84
C ILE A 238 -19.07 2.45 12.83
N GLU A 239 -18.48 3.29 13.67
CA GLU A 239 -17.50 2.87 14.69
C GLU A 239 -18.05 1.82 15.66
N LYS A 240 -19.31 1.97 16.12
CA LYS A 240 -19.94 1.02 17.05
C LYS A 240 -20.12 -0.38 16.48
N VAL A 241 -20.29 -0.52 15.17
CA VAL A 241 -20.51 -1.81 14.49
C VAL A 241 -19.19 -2.45 14.01
N GLY A 242 -18.21 -1.66 13.68
CA GLY A 242 -16.89 -1.91 13.14
C GLY A 242 -16.37 -3.36 13.15
N PHE A 243 -15.35 -3.60 13.98
CA PHE A 243 -14.67 -4.91 14.05
C PHE A 243 -15.56 -6.04 14.56
N ALA A 244 -16.55 -5.78 15.42
CA ALA A 244 -17.46 -6.79 15.91
C ALA A 244 -18.26 -7.45 14.76
N ALA A 245 -18.58 -6.72 13.71
CA ALA A 245 -19.27 -7.26 12.55
C ALA A 245 -18.47 -8.35 11.84
N LEU A 246 -17.14 -8.24 11.81
CA LEU A 246 -16.24 -9.19 11.14
C LEU A 246 -16.27 -10.58 11.77
N ALA A 247 -16.49 -10.65 13.08
CA ALA A 247 -16.56 -11.88 13.85
C ALA A 247 -17.95 -12.57 13.78
N THR A 248 -18.94 -11.92 13.15
CA THR A 248 -20.27 -12.52 13.01
C THR A 248 -20.24 -13.78 12.15
N ARG A 249 -21.11 -14.74 12.42
CA ARG A 249 -21.23 -16.00 11.66
C ARG A 249 -21.40 -15.76 10.14
N ARG A 250 -21.92 -14.59 9.76
CA ARG A 250 -22.08 -14.16 8.35
C ARG A 250 -20.76 -13.83 7.68
N TYR A 251 -19.86 -13.11 8.36
CA TYR A 251 -18.64 -12.58 7.76
C TYR A 251 -17.38 -13.35 8.15
N ALA A 252 -17.35 -14.03 9.30
CA ALA A 252 -16.15 -14.66 9.85
C ALA A 252 -15.39 -15.58 8.83
N PRO A 253 -16.04 -16.50 8.09
CA PRO A 253 -15.32 -17.32 7.11
C PRO A 253 -14.70 -16.49 5.97
N GLY A 254 -15.45 -15.52 5.44
CA GLY A 254 -14.96 -14.61 4.40
C GLY A 254 -13.84 -13.72 4.93
N THR A 255 -13.95 -13.21 6.16
CA THR A 255 -12.94 -12.39 6.82
C THR A 255 -11.60 -13.12 6.96
N ALA A 256 -11.62 -14.39 7.38
CA ALA A 256 -10.43 -15.21 7.47
C ALA A 256 -9.77 -15.42 6.09
N LEU A 257 -10.55 -15.81 5.09
CA LEU A 257 -10.05 -16.04 3.73
C LEU A 257 -9.51 -14.76 3.07
N LEU A 258 -10.18 -13.63 3.24
CA LEU A 258 -9.73 -12.32 2.75
C LEU A 258 -8.43 -11.88 3.45
N GLY A 259 -8.28 -12.16 4.73
CA GLY A 259 -7.04 -11.95 5.47
C GLY A 259 -5.89 -12.80 4.91
N ILE A 260 -6.10 -14.10 4.72
CA ILE A 260 -5.10 -15.02 4.15
C ILE A 260 -4.74 -14.59 2.71
N MET A 261 -5.72 -14.21 1.91
CA MET A 261 -5.50 -13.70 0.55
C MET A 261 -4.58 -12.47 0.55
N SER A 262 -4.82 -11.52 1.45
CA SER A 262 -3.98 -10.31 1.62
C SER A 262 -2.58 -10.67 2.13
N PHE A 263 -2.48 -11.62 3.07
CA PHE A 263 -1.21 -12.16 3.58
C PHE A 263 -0.36 -12.74 2.43
N VAL A 264 -0.95 -13.60 1.61
CA VAL A 264 -0.29 -14.21 0.45
C VAL A 264 0.17 -13.15 -0.55
N GLY A 265 -0.69 -12.17 -0.86
CA GLY A 265 -0.36 -11.09 -1.79
C GLY A 265 0.83 -10.25 -1.33
N LEU A 266 0.85 -9.83 -0.06
CA LEU A 266 1.98 -9.06 0.48
C LEU A 266 3.24 -9.92 0.67
N MET A 267 3.11 -11.19 1.01
CA MET A 267 4.24 -12.11 1.11
C MET A 267 4.97 -12.24 -0.25
N LEU A 268 4.23 -12.45 -1.33
CA LEU A 268 4.78 -12.50 -2.68
C LEU A 268 5.40 -11.16 -3.09
N THR A 269 4.70 -10.06 -2.82
CA THR A 269 5.18 -8.71 -3.16
C THR A 269 6.54 -8.45 -2.55
N TYR A 270 6.67 -8.57 -1.23
CA TYR A 270 7.91 -8.23 -0.52
C TYR A 270 9.00 -9.30 -0.64
N GLY A 271 8.61 -10.56 -0.76
CA GLY A 271 9.56 -11.63 -1.04
C GLY A 271 10.26 -11.43 -2.39
N LEU A 272 9.48 -11.20 -3.46
CA LEU A 272 10.06 -10.98 -4.80
C LEU A 272 10.83 -9.67 -4.89
N THR A 273 10.30 -8.55 -4.39
CA THR A 273 11.01 -7.26 -4.47
C THR A 273 12.34 -7.27 -3.71
N THR A 274 12.43 -8.04 -2.63
CA THR A 274 13.66 -8.16 -1.84
C THR A 274 14.69 -9.04 -2.54
N TRP A 275 14.29 -10.23 -3.03
CA TRP A 275 15.22 -11.26 -3.44
C TRP A 275 15.47 -11.33 -4.94
N LEU A 276 14.58 -10.80 -5.79
CA LEU A 276 14.71 -10.90 -7.24
C LEU A 276 16.06 -10.42 -7.79
N PRO A 277 16.64 -9.27 -7.34
CA PRO A 277 17.95 -8.84 -7.84
C PRO A 277 19.07 -9.81 -7.50
N LYS A 278 19.10 -10.34 -6.28
CA LYS A 278 20.11 -11.31 -5.84
C LYS A 278 19.99 -12.61 -6.64
N ILE A 279 18.80 -13.15 -6.76
CA ILE A 279 18.51 -14.37 -7.53
C ILE A 279 18.95 -14.20 -9.00
N MET A 280 18.72 -13.02 -9.59
CA MET A 280 19.12 -12.76 -10.96
C MET A 280 20.64 -12.62 -11.10
N GLN A 281 21.33 -12.04 -10.12
CA GLN A 281 22.79 -12.01 -10.12
C GLN A 281 23.39 -13.42 -9.99
N ASP A 282 22.85 -14.24 -9.08
CA ASP A 282 23.25 -15.63 -8.91
C ASP A 282 22.94 -16.50 -10.16
N ALA A 283 21.96 -16.08 -10.97
CA ALA A 283 21.68 -16.67 -12.29
C ALA A 283 22.59 -16.16 -13.41
N GLY A 284 23.60 -15.31 -13.10
CA GLY A 284 24.61 -14.84 -14.04
C GLY A 284 24.31 -13.50 -14.72
N TYR A 285 23.22 -12.81 -14.34
CA TYR A 285 22.98 -11.45 -14.83
C TYR A 285 23.88 -10.44 -14.13
N ASN A 286 24.41 -9.48 -14.88
CA ASN A 286 25.18 -8.39 -14.27
C ASN A 286 24.28 -7.53 -13.36
N ALA A 287 24.91 -6.72 -12.53
CA ALA A 287 24.24 -5.91 -11.52
C ALA A 287 23.13 -5.00 -12.09
N LYS A 288 23.37 -4.35 -13.24
CA LYS A 288 22.37 -3.48 -13.88
C LYS A 288 21.23 -4.29 -14.51
N GLY A 289 21.58 -5.42 -15.14
CA GLY A 289 20.59 -6.35 -15.71
C GLY A 289 19.66 -6.92 -14.65
N SER A 290 20.18 -7.30 -13.47
CA SER A 290 19.37 -7.82 -12.37
C SER A 290 18.37 -6.78 -11.83
N LEU A 291 18.75 -5.50 -11.78
CA LEU A 291 17.87 -4.42 -11.34
C LEU A 291 16.78 -4.08 -12.38
N LEU A 292 17.02 -4.34 -13.67
CA LEU A 292 16.00 -4.16 -14.71
C LEU A 292 14.77 -5.02 -14.44
N PHE A 293 14.93 -6.21 -13.87
CA PHE A 293 13.80 -7.07 -13.49
C PHE A 293 12.90 -6.39 -12.44
N LEU A 294 13.46 -5.59 -11.49
CA LEU A 294 12.64 -4.82 -10.56
C LEU A 294 11.88 -3.68 -11.24
N VAL A 295 12.49 -2.99 -12.19
CA VAL A 295 11.82 -1.95 -12.99
C VAL A 295 10.61 -2.57 -13.69
N VAL A 296 10.82 -3.71 -14.34
CA VAL A 296 9.78 -4.41 -15.12
C VAL A 296 8.72 -5.03 -14.20
N LEU A 297 9.10 -5.56 -13.04
CA LEU A 297 8.16 -6.06 -12.02
C LEU A 297 7.18 -4.96 -11.59
N ASN A 298 7.71 -3.80 -11.21
CA ASN A 298 6.89 -2.66 -10.77
C ASN A 298 6.11 -2.03 -11.94
N GLY A 299 6.71 -1.92 -13.12
CA GLY A 299 6.05 -1.44 -14.34
C GLY A 299 4.87 -2.35 -14.74
N GLY A 300 5.08 -3.67 -14.69
CA GLY A 300 4.04 -4.68 -14.91
C GLY A 300 2.92 -4.56 -13.89
N ALA A 301 3.24 -4.29 -12.62
CA ALA A 301 2.25 -4.03 -11.59
C ALA A 301 1.36 -2.83 -11.93
N VAL A 302 1.94 -1.70 -12.35
CA VAL A 302 1.16 -0.49 -12.74
C VAL A 302 0.24 -0.79 -13.92
N LEU A 303 0.82 -1.23 -15.03
CA LEU A 303 0.07 -1.45 -16.27
C LEU A 303 -0.95 -2.57 -16.13
N GLY A 304 -0.52 -3.68 -15.53
CA GLY A 304 -1.36 -4.85 -15.33
C GLY A 304 -2.53 -4.59 -14.39
N THR A 305 -2.33 -3.81 -13.31
CA THR A 305 -3.43 -3.42 -12.42
C THR A 305 -4.47 -2.56 -13.15
N LEU A 306 -4.06 -1.63 -13.99
CA LEU A 306 -4.98 -0.82 -14.79
C LEU A 306 -5.82 -1.67 -15.74
N ILE A 307 -5.22 -2.67 -16.36
CA ILE A 307 -5.92 -3.62 -17.23
C ILE A 307 -6.85 -4.51 -16.42
N ALA A 308 -6.34 -5.13 -15.35
CA ALA A 308 -7.07 -6.06 -14.51
C ALA A 308 -8.25 -5.39 -13.79
N SER A 309 -8.14 -4.12 -13.38
CA SER A 309 -9.25 -3.38 -12.75
C SER A 309 -10.45 -3.25 -13.68
N ARG A 310 -10.23 -2.98 -14.99
CA ARG A 310 -11.32 -2.94 -15.97
C ARG A 310 -12.03 -4.27 -16.13
N PHE A 311 -11.29 -5.38 -16.04
CA PHE A 311 -11.88 -6.72 -16.04
C PHE A 311 -12.61 -7.02 -14.74
N ALA A 312 -12.10 -6.53 -13.58
CA ALA A 312 -12.76 -6.69 -12.29
C ALA A 312 -14.13 -6.01 -12.24
N ASP A 313 -14.26 -4.83 -12.87
CA ASP A 313 -15.55 -4.12 -12.98
C ASP A 313 -16.57 -4.90 -13.81
N ARG A 314 -16.13 -5.67 -14.82
CA ARG A 314 -17.00 -6.40 -15.74
C ARG A 314 -17.31 -7.84 -15.31
N ARG A 315 -16.30 -8.56 -14.80
CA ARG A 315 -16.38 -10.01 -14.50
C ARG A 315 -16.43 -10.34 -13.01
N GLY A 316 -16.35 -9.30 -12.18
CA GLY A 316 -16.28 -9.39 -10.72
C GLY A 316 -14.85 -9.52 -10.20
N PRO A 317 -14.54 -8.89 -9.05
CA PRO A 317 -13.18 -8.81 -8.52
C PRO A 317 -12.61 -10.18 -8.09
N GLN A 318 -13.42 -11.09 -7.57
CA GLN A 318 -12.99 -12.40 -7.11
C GLN A 318 -12.31 -13.22 -8.23
N ARG A 319 -12.95 -13.30 -9.39
CA ARG A 319 -12.41 -14.06 -10.54
C ARG A 319 -11.12 -13.44 -11.05
N VAL A 320 -11.06 -12.11 -11.10
CA VAL A 320 -9.87 -11.41 -11.60
C VAL A 320 -8.70 -11.58 -10.65
N VAL A 321 -8.90 -11.43 -9.32
CA VAL A 321 -7.84 -11.68 -8.32
C VAL A 321 -7.33 -13.11 -8.38
N ALA A 322 -8.22 -14.11 -8.49
CA ALA A 322 -7.79 -15.51 -8.65
C ALA A 322 -6.99 -15.73 -9.95
N THR A 323 -7.43 -15.12 -11.06
CA THR A 323 -6.73 -15.22 -12.36
C THR A 323 -5.35 -14.55 -12.29
N THR A 324 -5.22 -13.38 -11.67
CA THR A 324 -3.92 -12.67 -11.56
C THR A 324 -2.93 -13.45 -10.70
N PHE A 325 -3.36 -14.05 -9.60
CA PHE A 325 -2.53 -14.98 -8.82
C PHE A 325 -2.12 -16.22 -9.65
N GLY A 326 -3.05 -16.81 -10.38
CA GLY A 326 -2.76 -17.96 -11.26
C GLY A 326 -1.75 -17.60 -12.36
N LEU A 327 -1.90 -16.45 -12.99
CA LEU A 327 -0.93 -15.95 -13.97
C LEU A 327 0.45 -15.71 -13.36
N ALA A 328 0.53 -15.17 -12.12
CA ALA A 328 1.79 -15.05 -11.41
C ALA A 328 2.44 -16.41 -11.16
N ALA A 329 1.66 -17.42 -10.73
CA ALA A 329 2.19 -18.76 -10.50
C ALA A 329 2.77 -19.36 -11.79
N ILE A 330 2.03 -19.28 -12.90
CA ILE A 330 2.49 -19.74 -14.21
C ILE A 330 3.76 -19.00 -14.64
N ALA A 331 3.78 -17.67 -14.52
CA ALA A 331 4.91 -16.84 -14.89
C ALA A 331 6.17 -17.22 -14.08
N LEU A 332 6.03 -17.44 -12.76
CA LEU A 332 7.14 -17.82 -11.89
C LEU A 332 7.68 -19.25 -12.22
N ILE A 333 6.80 -20.18 -12.59
CA ILE A 333 7.24 -21.51 -13.04
C ILE A 333 7.98 -21.41 -14.37
N LEU A 334 7.42 -20.72 -15.35
CA LEU A 334 8.03 -20.55 -16.68
C LEU A 334 9.35 -19.79 -16.59
N PHE A 335 9.52 -18.92 -15.61
CA PHE A 335 10.74 -18.15 -15.41
C PHE A 335 11.98 -19.04 -15.20
N THR A 336 11.80 -20.26 -14.71
CA THR A 336 12.91 -21.21 -14.47
C THR A 336 13.32 -22.03 -15.71
N MET A 337 12.65 -21.84 -16.85
CA MET A 337 12.87 -22.66 -18.06
C MET A 337 13.96 -22.16 -19.00
N GLY A 338 14.76 -21.14 -18.59
CA GLY A 338 15.91 -20.65 -19.36
C GLY A 338 15.55 -19.93 -20.67
N PHE A 339 14.42 -19.25 -20.73
CA PHE A 339 14.01 -18.47 -21.90
C PHE A 339 14.93 -17.27 -22.17
N PRO A 340 14.94 -16.72 -23.40
CA PRO A 340 15.63 -15.47 -23.70
C PRO A 340 15.15 -14.32 -22.80
N ILE A 341 16.04 -13.35 -22.54
CA ILE A 341 15.79 -12.23 -21.61
C ILE A 341 14.48 -11.48 -21.89
N ALA A 342 14.11 -11.29 -23.16
CA ALA A 342 12.87 -10.62 -23.51
C ALA A 342 11.63 -11.35 -22.99
N VAL A 343 11.63 -12.70 -23.04
CA VAL A 343 10.54 -13.52 -22.51
C VAL A 343 10.55 -13.48 -20.97
N LEU A 344 11.73 -13.55 -20.35
CA LEU A 344 11.86 -13.45 -18.90
C LEU A 344 11.34 -12.11 -18.37
N LEU A 345 11.65 -10.99 -19.05
CA LEU A 345 11.12 -9.67 -18.69
C LEU A 345 9.58 -9.64 -18.83
N ALA A 346 9.01 -10.23 -19.90
CA ALA A 346 7.58 -10.33 -20.04
C ALA A 346 6.93 -11.16 -18.91
N LEU A 347 7.54 -12.29 -18.54
CA LEU A 347 7.08 -13.13 -17.42
C LEU A 347 7.15 -12.36 -16.08
N VAL A 348 8.21 -11.60 -15.85
CA VAL A 348 8.33 -10.75 -14.63
C VAL A 348 7.29 -9.64 -14.61
N ALA A 349 6.94 -9.04 -15.76
CA ALA A 349 5.85 -8.06 -15.83
C ALA A 349 4.50 -8.71 -15.43
N VAL A 350 4.24 -9.94 -15.90
CA VAL A 350 3.04 -10.72 -15.51
C VAL A 350 3.09 -11.05 -14.02
N ALA A 351 4.25 -11.47 -13.49
CA ALA A 351 4.43 -11.72 -12.06
C ALA A 351 4.17 -10.46 -11.23
N GLY A 352 4.65 -9.28 -11.67
CA GLY A 352 4.36 -7.98 -11.04
C GLY A 352 2.87 -7.66 -10.98
N THR A 353 2.16 -7.92 -12.08
CA THR A 353 0.69 -7.80 -12.11
C THR A 353 0.03 -8.71 -11.09
N GLY A 354 0.45 -9.97 -11.03
CA GLY A 354 -0.14 -11.00 -10.18
C GLY A 354 0.31 -10.99 -8.72
N THR A 355 1.23 -10.10 -8.35
CA THR A 355 1.70 -9.90 -6.97
C THR A 355 1.37 -8.48 -6.48
N ILE A 356 2.19 -7.49 -6.81
CA ILE A 356 1.99 -6.09 -6.42
C ILE A 356 0.64 -5.56 -6.92
N GLY A 357 0.32 -5.82 -8.20
CA GLY A 357 -0.94 -5.39 -8.80
C GLY A 357 -2.16 -6.07 -8.17
N THR A 358 -2.06 -7.35 -7.86
CA THR A 358 -3.13 -8.10 -7.21
C THR A 358 -3.46 -7.57 -5.84
N GLN A 359 -2.47 -7.08 -5.07
CA GLN A 359 -2.71 -6.48 -3.75
C GLN A 359 -3.64 -5.26 -3.82
N VAL A 360 -3.52 -4.44 -4.85
CA VAL A 360 -4.43 -3.30 -5.09
C VAL A 360 -5.86 -3.80 -5.39
N LEU A 361 -5.98 -4.84 -6.21
CA LEU A 361 -7.28 -5.45 -6.54
C LEU A 361 -7.94 -6.10 -5.32
N ILE A 362 -7.15 -6.68 -4.40
CA ILE A 362 -7.64 -7.26 -3.15
C ILE A 362 -8.36 -6.20 -2.30
N TYR A 363 -7.79 -5.00 -2.13
CA TYR A 363 -8.46 -3.94 -1.38
C TYR A 363 -9.78 -3.51 -2.02
N GLY A 364 -9.84 -3.46 -3.35
CA GLY A 364 -11.08 -3.24 -4.10
C GLY A 364 -12.11 -4.37 -3.86
N PHE A 365 -11.67 -5.62 -3.88
CA PHE A 365 -12.52 -6.77 -3.61
C PHE A 365 -13.09 -6.73 -2.18
N VAL A 366 -12.23 -6.51 -1.18
CA VAL A 366 -12.63 -6.39 0.23
C VAL A 366 -13.65 -5.27 0.43
N SER A 367 -13.43 -4.12 -0.19
CA SER A 367 -14.36 -2.98 -0.12
C SER A 367 -15.75 -3.31 -0.67
N ASN A 368 -15.85 -4.19 -1.66
CA ASN A 368 -17.10 -4.63 -2.26
C ASN A 368 -17.75 -5.82 -1.52
N TYR A 369 -16.98 -6.54 -0.71
CA TYR A 369 -17.46 -7.72 0.02
C TYR A 369 -18.32 -7.35 1.22
N TYR A 370 -17.92 -6.33 1.98
CA TYR A 370 -18.62 -5.91 3.20
C TYR A 370 -19.68 -4.84 2.94
N ALA A 371 -20.75 -4.90 3.75
CA ALA A 371 -21.70 -3.79 3.84
C ALA A 371 -21.00 -2.50 4.32
N THR A 372 -21.58 -1.34 4.05
CA THR A 372 -20.99 -0.03 4.32
C THR A 372 -20.52 0.13 5.78
N SER A 373 -21.27 -0.40 6.74
CA SER A 373 -20.97 -0.34 8.17
C SER A 373 -19.75 -1.18 8.61
N ALA A 374 -19.42 -2.27 7.89
CA ALA A 374 -18.30 -3.15 8.20
C ALA A 374 -17.11 -2.98 7.25
N ARG A 375 -17.27 -2.19 6.18
CA ARG A 375 -16.29 -2.05 5.10
C ARG A 375 -14.93 -1.55 5.58
N ALA A 376 -14.93 -0.48 6.39
CA ALA A 376 -13.70 0.10 6.90
C ALA A 376 -12.92 -0.90 7.78
N ALA A 377 -13.62 -1.61 8.67
CA ALA A 377 -13.03 -2.64 9.51
C ALA A 377 -12.48 -3.82 8.68
N GLY A 378 -13.21 -4.25 7.63
CA GLY A 378 -12.75 -5.31 6.73
C GLY A 378 -11.47 -4.95 5.97
N VAL A 379 -11.39 -3.72 5.45
CA VAL A 379 -10.16 -3.22 4.79
C VAL A 379 -9.01 -3.12 5.79
N ALA A 380 -9.26 -2.59 6.99
CA ALA A 380 -8.25 -2.49 8.05
C ALA A 380 -7.74 -3.87 8.49
N TRP A 381 -8.63 -4.87 8.63
CA TRP A 381 -8.26 -6.25 8.90
C TRP A 381 -7.32 -6.81 7.82
N CYS A 382 -7.72 -6.71 6.55
CA CYS A 382 -6.91 -7.23 5.46
C CYS A 382 -5.58 -6.50 5.32
N ALA A 383 -5.54 -5.19 5.54
CA ALA A 383 -4.32 -4.42 5.55
C ALA A 383 -3.39 -4.81 6.71
N GLY A 384 -3.93 -4.97 7.92
CA GLY A 384 -3.17 -5.33 9.12
C GLY A 384 -2.67 -6.78 9.07
N PHE A 385 -3.56 -7.75 8.81
CA PHE A 385 -3.18 -9.16 8.73
C PHE A 385 -2.26 -9.43 7.53
N GLY A 386 -2.51 -8.79 6.40
CA GLY A 386 -1.64 -8.88 5.22
C GLY A 386 -0.21 -8.43 5.50
N ARG A 387 0.01 -7.47 6.41
CA ARG A 387 1.36 -7.02 6.80
C ARG A 387 2.23 -8.15 7.37
N LEU A 388 1.62 -9.09 8.08
CA LEU A 388 2.35 -10.29 8.52
C LEU A 388 2.93 -11.05 7.32
N GLY A 389 2.16 -11.20 6.23
CA GLY A 389 2.66 -11.78 4.99
C GLY A 389 3.87 -11.03 4.44
N GLY A 390 3.80 -9.69 4.44
CA GLY A 390 4.92 -8.85 4.05
C GLY A 390 6.18 -9.10 4.88
N ILE A 391 6.04 -9.24 6.20
CA ILE A 391 7.15 -9.55 7.11
C ILE A 391 7.75 -10.93 6.80
N PHE A 392 6.91 -11.93 6.56
CA PHE A 392 7.38 -13.29 6.27
C PHE A 392 7.99 -13.44 4.87
N GLY A 393 7.63 -12.60 3.89
CA GLY A 393 8.14 -12.70 2.54
C GLY A 393 9.68 -12.68 2.45
N PRO A 394 10.37 -11.62 2.90
CA PRO A 394 11.82 -11.56 2.92
C PRO A 394 12.46 -12.66 3.78
N ILE A 395 11.87 -13.03 4.93
CA ILE A 395 12.38 -14.08 5.83
C ILE A 395 12.38 -15.43 5.11
N ILE A 396 11.27 -15.79 4.46
CA ILE A 396 11.15 -17.06 3.73
C ILE A 396 12.15 -17.11 2.58
N GLY A 397 12.28 -16.02 1.81
CA GLY A 397 13.30 -15.94 0.77
C GLY A 397 14.72 -16.15 1.32
N GLY A 398 15.04 -15.51 2.45
CA GLY A 398 16.31 -15.69 3.15
C GLY A 398 16.54 -17.13 3.64
N ALA A 399 15.51 -17.77 4.18
CA ALA A 399 15.59 -19.16 4.63
C ALA A 399 15.85 -20.13 3.46
N ILE A 400 15.19 -19.91 2.30
CA ILE A 400 15.38 -20.72 1.09
C ILE A 400 16.83 -20.59 0.59
N VAL A 401 17.34 -19.36 0.48
CA VAL A 401 18.72 -19.10 0.04
C VAL A 401 19.72 -19.66 1.05
N SER A 402 19.49 -19.52 2.36
CA SER A 402 20.33 -20.09 3.42
C SER A 402 20.40 -21.61 3.39
N ALA A 403 19.32 -22.28 2.95
CA ALA A 403 19.28 -23.72 2.81
C ALA A 403 20.08 -24.24 1.59
N GLY A 404 20.71 -23.35 0.81
CA GLY A 404 21.48 -23.71 -0.39
C GLY A 404 20.62 -24.27 -1.52
N LEU A 405 19.32 -24.00 -1.50
CA LEU A 405 18.39 -24.46 -2.53
C LEU A 405 18.62 -23.68 -3.84
N SER A 406 18.42 -24.35 -4.96
CA SER A 406 18.60 -23.70 -6.26
C SER A 406 17.63 -22.53 -6.46
N ASN A 407 18.02 -21.55 -7.28
CA ASN A 407 17.18 -20.39 -7.61
C ASN A 407 15.80 -20.82 -8.16
N SER A 408 15.73 -21.91 -8.90
CA SER A 408 14.48 -22.47 -9.44
C SER A 408 13.51 -22.88 -8.33
N ILE A 409 14.02 -23.47 -7.23
CA ILE A 409 13.19 -23.87 -6.08
C ILE A 409 12.56 -22.67 -5.42
N THR A 410 13.27 -21.54 -5.33
CA THR A 410 12.74 -20.28 -4.80
C THR A 410 11.52 -19.84 -5.61
N PHE A 411 11.61 -19.85 -6.94
CA PHE A 411 10.47 -19.49 -7.79
C PHE A 411 9.33 -20.50 -7.69
N TYR A 412 9.59 -21.80 -7.55
CA TYR A 412 8.53 -22.79 -7.35
C TYR A 412 7.81 -22.64 -6.01
N ILE A 413 8.51 -22.27 -4.93
CA ILE A 413 7.89 -21.99 -3.64
C ILE A 413 6.98 -20.76 -3.76
N PHE A 414 7.46 -19.66 -4.35
CA PHE A 414 6.62 -18.48 -4.57
C PHE A 414 5.46 -18.76 -5.53
N ALA A 415 5.63 -19.61 -6.54
CA ALA A 415 4.55 -20.07 -7.41
C ALA A 415 3.50 -20.88 -6.61
N GLY A 416 3.92 -21.78 -5.73
CA GLY A 416 3.03 -22.53 -4.84
C GLY A 416 2.22 -21.59 -3.92
N VAL A 417 2.85 -20.56 -3.39
CA VAL A 417 2.17 -19.51 -2.61
C VAL A 417 1.16 -18.75 -3.46
N ALA A 418 1.47 -18.43 -4.72
CA ALA A 418 0.52 -17.79 -5.63
C ALA A 418 -0.66 -18.69 -5.97
N VAL A 419 -0.43 -20.01 -6.17
CA VAL A 419 -1.51 -21.01 -6.32
C VAL A 419 -2.40 -21.05 -5.09
N LEU A 420 -1.81 -21.03 -3.88
CA LEU A 420 -2.57 -20.95 -2.63
C LEU A 420 -3.44 -19.68 -2.60
N GLY A 421 -2.88 -18.53 -3.02
CA GLY A 421 -3.63 -17.27 -3.12
C GLY A 421 -4.81 -17.36 -4.08
N ALA A 422 -4.61 -17.97 -5.25
CA ALA A 422 -5.67 -18.21 -6.23
C ALA A 422 -6.77 -19.12 -5.65
N ALA A 423 -6.38 -20.24 -5.03
CA ALA A 423 -7.30 -21.19 -4.41
C ALA A 423 -8.11 -20.52 -3.28
N VAL A 424 -7.44 -19.86 -2.33
CA VAL A 424 -8.10 -19.14 -1.23
C VAL A 424 -9.10 -18.11 -1.76
N THR A 425 -8.73 -17.38 -2.82
CA THR A 425 -9.62 -16.39 -3.44
C THR A 425 -10.90 -17.03 -3.98
N LEU A 426 -10.82 -18.20 -4.61
CA LEU A 426 -11.98 -18.91 -5.16
C LEU A 426 -12.93 -19.41 -4.06
N PHE A 427 -12.40 -19.76 -2.89
CA PHE A 427 -13.21 -20.20 -1.74
C PHE A 427 -13.86 -19.07 -0.95
N VAL A 428 -13.55 -17.79 -1.22
CA VAL A 428 -14.25 -16.66 -0.57
C VAL A 428 -15.74 -16.75 -0.90
N PRO A 429 -16.64 -16.84 0.12
CA PRO A 429 -18.08 -16.92 -0.14
C PRO A 429 -18.55 -15.69 -0.91
N GLN A 430 -19.40 -15.90 -1.93
CA GLN A 430 -19.99 -14.76 -2.65
C GLN A 430 -20.91 -13.99 -1.69
N ALA A 431 -20.69 -12.67 -1.57
CA ALA A 431 -21.62 -11.81 -0.84
C ALA A 431 -23.00 -11.90 -1.52
N ARG A 432 -23.97 -12.52 -0.84
CA ARG A 432 -25.32 -12.66 -1.37
C ARG A 432 -25.89 -11.28 -1.67
N SER A 433 -26.22 -11.01 -2.91
CA SER A 433 -26.76 -9.74 -3.46
C SER A 433 -28.17 -9.36 -2.93
N ARG A 434 -28.64 -9.99 -1.86
CA ARG A 434 -29.99 -9.75 -1.31
C ARG A 434 -30.20 -8.34 -0.73
N ASP A 435 -29.12 -7.61 -0.39
CA ASP A 435 -29.28 -6.27 0.21
C ASP A 435 -29.36 -5.12 -0.82
N ARG A 436 -29.09 -5.38 -2.11
CA ARG A 436 -29.34 -4.38 -3.16
C ARG A 436 -30.82 -4.20 -3.47
N GLY A 437 -31.66 -5.21 -3.23
CA GLY A 437 -33.10 -5.17 -3.43
C GLY A 437 -33.89 -4.57 -2.25
N ALA A 438 -33.38 -4.65 -1.03
CA ALA A 438 -34.09 -4.13 0.14
C ALA A 438 -34.00 -2.60 0.29
N ALA A 439 -32.94 -1.99 -0.24
CA ALA A 439 -32.81 -0.52 -0.24
C ALA A 439 -33.71 0.18 -1.27
N THR A 440 -34.17 -0.55 -2.30
CA THR A 440 -35.11 -0.04 -3.31
C THR A 440 -36.56 -0.42 -3.04
N ALA A 441 -36.81 -1.37 -2.13
CA ALA A 441 -38.18 -1.83 -1.81
C ALA A 441 -38.75 -1.27 -0.50
N GLY A 442 -38.01 -0.42 0.23
CA GLY A 442 -38.37 0.07 1.56
C GLY A 442 -38.80 1.53 1.66
N ALA A 443 -39.30 2.15 0.58
CA ALA A 443 -39.99 3.41 0.70
C ALA A 443 -41.53 3.10 0.87
N PRO A 444 -42.10 3.26 2.07
CA PRO A 444 -43.56 3.18 2.18
C PRO A 444 -44.14 4.36 1.41
N MET A 445 -44.94 4.08 0.40
CA MET A 445 -45.84 5.09 -0.17
C MET A 445 -46.77 5.57 0.94
N MET A 446 -46.51 6.76 1.49
CA MET A 446 -47.48 7.45 2.32
C MET A 446 -48.69 7.73 1.45
N GLY A 447 -49.78 7.00 1.74
CA GLY A 447 -51.07 7.24 1.14
C GLY A 447 -51.54 8.66 1.46
N VAL A 448 -51.85 9.41 0.41
CA VAL A 448 -52.56 10.67 0.52
C VAL A 448 -53.99 10.35 0.96
N PRO A 449 -54.52 10.88 2.09
CA PRO A 449 -55.91 10.73 2.41
C PRO A 449 -56.74 11.55 1.42
N ALA A 450 -57.66 10.89 0.73
CA ALA A 450 -58.71 11.55 -0.04
C ALA A 450 -59.64 12.26 0.93
N THR A 451 -59.67 13.57 0.89
CA THR A 451 -60.73 14.37 1.53
C THR A 451 -61.88 14.49 0.57
N ALA A 452 -63.04 14.05 1.06
CA ALA A 452 -64.34 14.31 0.47
C ALA A 452 -64.72 15.78 0.62
#